data_3840a4ecfc47a84a164df8a4b7b34900
#
_entry.id   3840a4ecfc47a84a164df8a4b7b34900
#
_cell.length_a   1.000
_cell.length_b   1.000
_cell.length_c   1.000
_cell.angle_alpha   90.00
_cell.angle_beta   90.00
_cell.angle_gamma   90.00
#
_symmetry.space_group_name_H-M   'P 1'
#
loop_
_entity.id
_entity.type
_entity.pdbx_description
1 polymer ?
#
loop_
_entity_poly.entity_id
_entity_poly.type
_entity_poly.pdbx_seq_one_letter_code
_entity_poly.pdbx_strand_id
1 'polypeptide(L)'
;MRKTISGDRLKAFFFECARKSFRDLGLNDRAVIEYIANVLTAFAHTDQLYRLHTPSGRRLDSVVVMLSARAAPSATPQPPVRREREIRKYVGDYTLFMSGLFRSYSEKTGVLDYYLQEGSRSYWKVSELDLALYQTGFLLFQELSKNFEYYSGALDYMRKACFAAGPGEDPFGQFLHQVEGWIKVNLSEN
;
A
#
# COMPACT_ATOMS: atom_id res chain seq x y z
N MET A 1 12.20 19.02 -17.14
CA MET A 1 12.74 18.51 -15.83
C MET A 1 11.56 18.25 -14.91
N ARG A 2 11.19 16.98 -14.67
CA ARG A 2 10.21 16.64 -13.63
C ARG A 2 10.86 16.89 -12.28
N LYS A 3 10.40 17.88 -11.54
CA LYS A 3 10.82 18.09 -10.14
C LYS A 3 10.39 16.85 -9.35
N THR A 4 11.34 16.04 -8.93
CA THR A 4 11.10 14.92 -8.03
C THR A 4 10.54 15.49 -6.72
N ILE A 5 9.31 15.11 -6.41
CA ILE A 5 8.64 15.54 -5.18
C ILE A 5 9.42 14.96 -4.01
N SER A 6 9.76 15.78 -3.01
CA SER A 6 10.40 15.29 -1.79
C SER A 6 9.49 14.24 -1.14
N GLY A 7 9.99 13.01 -0.97
CA GLY A 7 9.25 11.92 -0.35
C GLY A 7 8.70 12.27 1.03
N ASP A 8 9.37 13.17 1.74
CA ASP A 8 8.97 13.61 3.08
C ASP A 8 7.66 14.40 3.08
N ARG A 9 7.42 15.24 2.06
CA ARG A 9 6.18 16.02 1.94
C ARG A 9 4.99 15.12 1.58
N LEU A 10 5.20 14.16 0.71
CA LEU A 10 4.19 13.19 0.33
C LEU A 10 3.83 12.29 1.53
N LYS A 11 4.83 11.86 2.29
CA LYS A 11 4.64 11.11 3.53
C LYS A 11 3.86 11.93 4.56
N ALA A 12 4.21 13.19 4.78
CA ALA A 12 3.51 14.07 5.70
C ALA A 12 2.03 14.24 5.30
N PHE A 13 1.76 14.40 4.01
CA PHE A 13 0.39 14.47 3.49
C PHE A 13 -0.41 13.20 3.80
N PHE A 14 0.10 12.03 3.43
CA PHE A 14 -0.60 10.77 3.70
C PHE A 14 -0.77 10.51 5.18
N PHE A 15 0.23 10.87 5.99
CA PHE A 15 0.14 10.74 7.43
C PHE A 15 -1.02 11.59 8.01
N GLU A 16 -1.15 12.85 7.59
CA GLU A 16 -2.25 13.71 8.05
C GLU A 16 -3.62 13.25 7.56
N CYS A 17 -3.73 12.83 6.29
CA CYS A 17 -4.96 12.26 5.76
C CYS A 17 -5.37 10.99 6.52
N ALA A 18 -4.44 10.06 6.74
CA ALA A 18 -4.70 8.82 7.47
C ALA A 18 -5.04 9.12 8.93
N ARG A 19 -4.26 9.98 9.61
CA ARG A 19 -4.48 10.35 11.00
C ARG A 19 -5.86 10.95 11.23
N LYS A 20 -6.29 11.87 10.35
CA LYS A 20 -7.61 12.51 10.45
C LYS A 20 -8.73 11.49 10.23
N SER A 21 -8.67 10.76 9.13
CA SER A 21 -9.73 9.81 8.74
C SER A 21 -9.83 8.62 9.70
N PHE A 22 -8.70 8.12 10.19
CA PHE A 22 -8.67 6.99 11.12
C PHE A 22 -9.18 7.38 12.50
N ARG A 23 -8.92 8.61 12.95
CA ARG A 23 -9.49 9.14 14.19
C ARG A 23 -11.02 9.14 14.15
N ASP A 24 -11.63 9.53 13.02
CA ASP A 24 -13.08 9.52 12.86
C ASP A 24 -13.68 8.10 13.02
N LEU A 25 -12.87 7.08 12.77
CA LEU A 25 -13.23 5.67 12.94
C LEU A 25 -12.77 5.08 14.28
N GLY A 26 -12.22 5.89 15.19
CA GLY A 26 -11.72 5.44 16.48
C GLY A 26 -10.36 4.74 16.44
N LEU A 27 -9.65 4.77 15.30
CA LEU A 27 -8.32 4.21 15.13
C LEU A 27 -7.26 5.24 15.49
N ASN A 28 -6.52 5.00 16.58
CA ASN A 28 -5.54 5.95 17.10
C ASN A 28 -4.13 5.37 17.24
N ASP A 29 -3.88 4.16 16.74
CA ASP A 29 -2.55 3.57 16.80
C ASP A 29 -1.60 4.30 15.84
N ARG A 30 -0.69 5.08 16.45
CA ARG A 30 0.27 5.90 15.71
C ARG A 30 1.22 5.07 14.86
N ALA A 31 1.65 3.90 15.35
CA ALA A 31 2.58 3.04 14.62
C ALA A 31 1.93 2.49 13.35
N VAL A 32 0.66 2.10 13.43
CA VAL A 32 -0.13 1.66 12.28
C VAL A 32 -0.34 2.82 11.29
N ILE A 33 -0.75 4.00 11.77
CA ILE A 33 -0.97 5.17 10.91
C ILE A 33 0.32 5.56 10.16
N GLU A 34 1.45 5.58 10.86
CA GLU A 34 2.75 5.90 10.28
C GLU A 34 3.20 4.84 9.26
N TYR A 35 2.98 3.56 9.55
CA TYR A 35 3.26 2.47 8.63
C TYR A 35 2.43 2.59 7.35
N ILE A 36 1.12 2.79 7.48
CA ILE A 36 0.20 2.96 6.35
C ILE A 36 0.58 4.18 5.51
N ALA A 37 0.93 5.30 6.13
CA ALA A 37 1.42 6.48 5.41
C ALA A 37 2.70 6.19 4.60
N ASN A 38 3.60 5.36 5.12
CA ASN A 38 4.78 4.91 4.38
C ASN A 38 4.40 4.02 3.19
N VAL A 39 3.45 3.09 3.35
CA VAL A 39 2.94 2.24 2.26
C VAL A 39 2.35 3.12 1.16
N LEU A 40 1.46 4.06 1.51
CA LEU A 40 0.83 4.98 0.56
C LEU A 40 1.88 5.81 -0.19
N THR A 41 2.88 6.32 0.52
CA THR A 41 3.97 7.09 -0.07
C THR A 41 4.79 6.26 -1.06
N ALA A 42 5.13 5.03 -0.69
CA ALA A 42 5.89 4.13 -1.54
C ALA A 42 5.16 3.80 -2.85
N PHE A 43 3.85 3.53 -2.77
CA PHE A 43 3.06 3.20 -3.96
C PHE A 43 2.64 4.42 -4.78
N ALA A 44 2.52 5.60 -4.19
CA ALA A 44 2.25 6.85 -4.91
C ALA A 44 3.46 7.35 -5.72
N HIS A 45 4.67 6.92 -5.41
CA HIS A 45 5.81 7.14 -6.30
C HIS A 45 5.58 6.37 -7.62
N THR A 46 5.47 7.11 -8.69
CA THR A 46 5.05 6.69 -10.04
C THR A 46 5.73 5.40 -10.54
N ASP A 47 6.99 5.18 -10.17
CA ASP A 47 7.76 4.02 -10.61
C ASP A 47 7.27 2.70 -9.99
N GLN A 48 6.69 2.74 -8.81
CA GLN A 48 6.15 1.56 -8.13
C GLN A 48 4.80 1.14 -8.75
N LEU A 49 3.93 2.10 -9.07
CA LEU A 49 2.65 1.83 -9.75
C LEU A 49 2.85 1.37 -11.20
N TYR A 50 3.85 1.91 -11.91
CA TYR A 50 4.17 1.49 -13.28
C TYR A 50 4.86 0.11 -13.35
N ARG A 51 5.56 -0.32 -12.32
CA ARG A 51 6.09 -1.70 -12.24
C ARG A 51 5.00 -2.76 -12.21
N LEU A 52 3.77 -2.37 -11.88
CA LEU A 52 2.59 -3.24 -11.91
C LEU A 52 1.99 -3.38 -13.32
N HIS A 53 2.52 -2.66 -14.31
CA HIS A 53 2.14 -2.78 -15.70
C HIS A 53 3.27 -3.48 -16.47
N THR A 54 2.97 -4.65 -17.05
CA THR A 54 3.90 -5.26 -18.00
C THR A 54 3.96 -4.43 -19.30
N PRO A 55 5.08 -4.51 -20.07
CA PRO A 55 5.19 -3.88 -21.37
C PRO A 55 4.09 -4.30 -22.37
N SER A 56 3.39 -5.39 -22.12
CA SER A 56 2.27 -5.91 -22.92
C SER A 56 0.91 -5.37 -22.53
N GLY A 57 0.81 -4.40 -21.60
CA GLY A 57 -0.47 -3.86 -21.12
C GLY A 57 -1.31 -4.84 -20.31
N ARG A 58 -0.86 -6.07 -20.11
CA ARG A 58 -1.47 -7.00 -19.18
C ARG A 58 -1.03 -6.61 -17.78
N ARG A 59 -1.99 -6.24 -16.94
CA ARG A 59 -1.75 -6.10 -15.51
C ARG A 59 -1.15 -7.41 -15.01
N LEU A 60 0.02 -7.33 -14.41
CA LEU A 60 0.47 -8.35 -13.48
C LEU A 60 -0.38 -8.22 -12.21
N ASP A 61 -1.68 -8.44 -12.36
CA ASP A 61 -2.55 -8.72 -11.22
C ASP A 61 -2.17 -10.08 -10.67
N SER A 62 -0.96 -10.18 -10.20
CA SER A 62 -0.72 -11.42 -9.59
C SER A 62 0.14 -11.25 -8.35
N VAL A 63 -0.56 -11.02 -7.26
CA VAL A 63 -0.14 -11.53 -5.96
C VAL A 63 0.41 -12.95 -6.14
N VAL A 64 -0.18 -13.76 -7.02
CA VAL A 64 0.33 -15.06 -7.45
C VAL A 64 1.72 -14.97 -8.08
N VAL A 65 1.99 -14.01 -8.99
CA VAL A 65 3.34 -13.84 -9.57
C VAL A 65 4.32 -13.30 -8.54
N MET A 66 3.89 -12.40 -7.65
CA MET A 66 4.73 -11.93 -6.54
C MET A 66 5.11 -13.09 -5.61
N LEU A 67 4.17 -13.96 -5.29
CA LEU A 67 4.42 -15.16 -4.49
C LEU A 67 5.25 -16.20 -5.25
N SER A 68 5.10 -16.30 -6.57
CA SER A 68 5.90 -17.17 -7.43
C SER A 68 7.34 -16.66 -7.60
N ALA A 69 7.59 -15.36 -7.49
CA ALA A 69 8.93 -14.77 -7.45
C ALA A 69 9.78 -15.27 -6.26
N ARG A 70 9.14 -15.89 -5.28
CA ARG A 70 9.76 -16.64 -4.20
C ARG A 70 10.66 -17.78 -4.68
N ALA A 71 10.29 -18.43 -5.79
CA ALA A 71 11.02 -19.55 -6.37
C ALA A 71 12.11 -19.10 -7.36
N ALA A 72 12.14 -17.85 -7.80
CA ALA A 72 13.13 -17.37 -8.77
C ALA A 72 14.51 -17.16 -8.13
N PRO A 73 15.63 -17.48 -8.81
CA PRO A 73 16.98 -17.19 -8.33
C PRO A 73 17.13 -15.68 -8.10
N SER A 74 17.67 -15.29 -6.94
CA SER A 74 17.97 -13.89 -6.63
C SER A 74 19.33 -13.50 -7.20
N ALA A 75 19.41 -12.33 -7.81
CA ALA A 75 20.68 -11.75 -8.25
C ALA A 75 21.61 -11.35 -7.08
N THR A 76 21.06 -11.25 -5.86
CA THR A 76 21.80 -10.96 -4.63
C THR A 76 21.69 -12.12 -3.64
N PRO A 77 22.80 -12.55 -3.00
CA PRO A 77 22.79 -13.63 -2.02
C PRO A 77 22.16 -13.15 -0.71
N GLN A 78 20.83 -13.28 -0.59
CA GLN A 78 20.12 -13.04 0.67
C GLN A 78 19.67 -14.38 1.28
N PRO A 79 19.67 -14.50 2.63
CA PRO A 79 19.11 -15.66 3.29
C PRO A 79 17.64 -15.87 2.86
N PRO A 80 17.21 -17.11 2.57
CA PRO A 80 15.85 -17.40 2.08
C PRO A 80 14.74 -16.83 2.95
N VAL A 81 14.94 -16.83 4.27
CA VAL A 81 13.97 -16.29 5.25
C VAL A 81 13.77 -14.78 5.09
N ARG A 82 14.83 -14.00 4.90
CA ARG A 82 14.73 -12.55 4.69
C ARG A 82 14.03 -12.22 3.38
N ARG A 83 14.35 -12.97 2.34
CA ARG A 83 13.70 -12.81 1.04
C ARG A 83 12.21 -13.13 1.12
N GLU A 84 11.83 -14.21 1.79
CA GLU A 84 10.42 -14.54 2.00
C GLU A 84 9.70 -13.42 2.76
N ARG A 85 10.31 -12.90 3.82
CA ARG A 85 9.79 -11.75 4.57
C ARG A 85 9.51 -10.54 3.69
N GLU A 86 10.47 -10.15 2.85
CA GLU A 86 10.30 -8.99 1.95
C GLU A 86 9.19 -9.19 0.94
N ILE A 87 9.10 -10.39 0.34
CA ILE A 87 8.02 -10.72 -0.60
C ILE A 87 6.67 -10.68 0.10
N ARG A 88 6.56 -11.29 1.29
CA ARG A 88 5.31 -11.28 2.05
C ARG A 88 4.91 -9.88 2.50
N LYS A 89 5.88 -9.09 2.95
CA LYS A 89 5.63 -7.68 3.27
C LYS A 89 5.10 -6.91 2.06
N TYR A 90 5.74 -7.06 0.92
CA TYR A 90 5.31 -6.40 -0.32
C TYR A 90 3.90 -6.83 -0.76
N VAL A 91 3.56 -8.11 -0.66
CA VAL A 91 2.21 -8.62 -0.94
C VAL A 91 1.18 -8.01 0.01
N GLY A 92 1.49 -7.96 1.31
CA GLY A 92 0.62 -7.32 2.30
C GLY A 92 0.41 -5.83 2.01
N ASP A 93 1.48 -5.10 1.74
CA ASP A 93 1.44 -3.67 1.40
C ASP A 93 0.63 -3.41 0.12
N TYR A 94 0.88 -4.19 -0.93
CA TYR A 94 0.16 -4.08 -2.21
C TYR A 94 -1.33 -4.35 -2.07
N THR A 95 -1.68 -5.46 -1.40
CA THR A 95 -3.08 -5.83 -1.23
C THR A 95 -3.83 -4.86 -0.34
N LEU A 96 -3.18 -4.29 0.69
CA LEU A 96 -3.75 -3.23 1.52
C LEU A 96 -4.00 -1.95 0.71
N PHE A 97 -3.03 -1.55 -0.09
CA PHE A 97 -3.14 -0.38 -0.96
C PHE A 97 -4.29 -0.55 -1.97
N MET A 98 -4.36 -1.71 -2.63
CA MET A 98 -5.38 -1.98 -3.65
C MET A 98 -6.78 -2.15 -3.05
N SER A 99 -6.92 -2.94 -1.99
CA SER A 99 -8.22 -3.17 -1.34
C SER A 99 -8.75 -1.94 -0.59
N GLY A 100 -7.87 -1.02 -0.20
CA GLY A 100 -8.22 0.23 0.45
C GLY A 100 -8.51 1.34 -0.55
N LEU A 101 -7.49 1.91 -1.18
CA LEU A 101 -7.64 3.07 -2.06
C LEU A 101 -8.39 2.76 -3.36
N PHE A 102 -8.29 1.55 -3.86
CA PHE A 102 -8.93 1.11 -5.11
C PHE A 102 -9.98 0.02 -4.86
N ARG A 103 -10.70 0.13 -3.74
CA ARG A 103 -11.70 -0.86 -3.33
C ARG A 103 -12.74 -1.12 -4.41
N SER A 104 -13.37 -0.07 -4.94
CA SER A 104 -14.39 -0.21 -6.00
C SER A 104 -13.84 -0.87 -7.28
N TYR A 105 -12.57 -0.63 -7.60
CA TYR A 105 -11.90 -1.31 -8.69
C TYR A 105 -11.69 -2.80 -8.37
N SER A 106 -11.20 -3.11 -7.17
CA SER A 106 -10.98 -4.49 -6.72
C SER A 106 -12.29 -5.29 -6.64
N GLU A 107 -13.40 -4.65 -6.27
CA GLU A 107 -14.75 -5.22 -6.29
C GLU A 107 -15.19 -5.54 -7.72
N LYS A 108 -15.10 -4.56 -8.64
CA LYS A 108 -15.48 -4.74 -10.06
C LYS A 108 -14.71 -5.83 -10.77
N THR A 109 -13.44 -6.02 -10.40
CA THR A 109 -12.60 -7.07 -10.98
C THR A 109 -12.69 -8.41 -10.25
N GLY A 110 -13.48 -8.49 -9.18
CA GLY A 110 -13.72 -9.72 -8.42
C GLY A 110 -12.53 -10.19 -7.59
N VAL A 111 -11.55 -9.31 -7.31
CA VAL A 111 -10.31 -9.68 -6.58
C VAL A 111 -10.28 -9.19 -5.14
N LEU A 112 -11.31 -8.45 -4.68
CA LEU A 112 -11.29 -7.84 -3.35
C LEU A 112 -11.13 -8.88 -2.24
N ASP A 113 -11.95 -9.92 -2.22
CA ASP A 113 -11.92 -10.96 -1.18
C ASP A 113 -10.57 -11.68 -1.15
N TYR A 114 -10.00 -11.91 -2.33
CA TYR A 114 -8.67 -12.49 -2.44
C TYR A 114 -7.60 -11.56 -1.85
N TYR A 115 -7.67 -10.25 -2.11
CA TYR A 115 -6.73 -9.28 -1.54
C TYR A 115 -6.85 -9.17 -0.03
N LEU A 116 -8.08 -9.19 0.52
CA LEU A 116 -8.30 -9.15 1.95
C LEU A 116 -7.70 -10.37 2.65
N GLN A 117 -7.92 -11.56 2.10
CA GLN A 117 -7.42 -12.82 2.66
C GLN A 117 -5.89 -12.92 2.54
N GLU A 118 -5.35 -12.67 1.35
CA GLU A 118 -3.91 -12.84 1.11
C GLU A 118 -3.08 -11.74 1.78
N GLY A 119 -3.61 -10.53 1.90
CA GLY A 119 -2.98 -9.45 2.64
C GLY A 119 -2.86 -9.76 4.13
N SER A 120 -3.97 -10.18 4.75
CA SER A 120 -3.98 -10.63 6.15
C SER A 120 -2.98 -11.78 6.37
N ARG A 121 -3.03 -12.81 5.54
CA ARG A 121 -2.12 -13.97 5.61
C ARG A 121 -0.66 -13.56 5.43
N SER A 122 -0.39 -12.63 4.52
CA SER A 122 0.97 -12.18 4.24
C SER A 122 1.55 -11.39 5.41
N TYR A 123 0.82 -10.48 6.03
CA TYR A 123 1.27 -9.77 7.22
C TYR A 123 1.44 -10.71 8.43
N TRP A 124 0.54 -11.70 8.58
CA TRP A 124 0.74 -12.72 9.60
C TRP A 124 2.08 -13.45 9.41
N LYS A 125 2.39 -13.83 8.17
CA LYS A 125 3.65 -14.51 7.85
C LYS A 125 4.86 -13.61 8.11
N VAL A 126 4.77 -12.31 7.83
CA VAL A 126 5.82 -11.34 8.18
C VAL A 126 6.03 -11.31 9.70
N SER A 127 4.97 -11.30 10.49
CA SER A 127 5.09 -11.30 11.95
C SER A 127 5.79 -12.55 12.50
N GLU A 128 5.48 -13.72 11.95
CA GLU A 128 6.17 -14.97 12.30
C GLU A 128 7.67 -14.93 11.96
N LEU A 129 7.99 -14.42 10.75
CA LEU A 129 9.38 -14.31 10.31
C LEU A 129 10.15 -13.25 11.10
N ASP A 130 9.51 -12.13 11.46
CA ASP A 130 10.12 -11.11 12.32
C ASP A 130 10.42 -11.64 13.72
N LEU A 131 9.52 -12.44 14.27
CA LEU A 131 9.75 -13.09 15.56
C LEU A 131 10.94 -14.07 15.47
N ALA A 132 11.01 -14.88 14.42
CA ALA A 132 12.11 -15.80 14.17
C ALA A 132 13.46 -15.10 13.93
N LEU A 133 13.43 -13.87 13.40
CA LEU A 133 14.62 -13.05 13.13
C LEU A 133 14.94 -12.06 14.26
N TYR A 134 14.26 -12.17 15.41
CA TYR A 134 14.39 -11.25 16.56
C TYR A 134 14.19 -9.76 16.17
N GLN A 135 13.29 -9.49 15.24
CA GLN A 135 12.95 -8.12 14.84
C GLN A 135 11.76 -7.60 15.67
N THR A 136 11.78 -6.30 15.97
CA THR A 136 10.75 -5.66 16.83
C THR A 136 9.42 -5.40 16.14
N GLY A 137 9.36 -5.53 14.80
CA GLY A 137 8.17 -5.20 13.99
C GLY A 137 7.02 -6.21 14.08
N PHE A 138 7.21 -7.36 14.72
CA PHE A 138 6.23 -8.45 14.70
C PHE A 138 4.85 -8.06 15.25
N LEU A 139 4.78 -7.23 16.30
CA LEU A 139 3.50 -6.78 16.88
C LEU A 139 2.70 -5.92 15.90
N LEU A 140 3.35 -5.03 15.16
CA LEU A 140 2.73 -4.21 14.14
C LEU A 140 2.09 -5.09 13.04
N PHE A 141 2.82 -6.08 12.57
CA PHE A 141 2.30 -6.97 11.52
C PHE A 141 1.23 -7.94 12.03
N GLN A 142 1.24 -8.33 13.30
CA GLN A 142 0.12 -9.03 13.91
C GLN A 142 -1.14 -8.18 13.94
N GLU A 143 -1.01 -6.92 14.36
CA GLU A 143 -2.11 -5.96 14.39
C GLU A 143 -2.69 -5.73 12.99
N LEU A 144 -1.84 -5.45 12.01
CA LEU A 144 -2.23 -5.26 10.61
C LEU A 144 -2.90 -6.52 10.02
N SER A 145 -2.42 -7.71 10.38
CA SER A 145 -3.03 -8.97 9.93
C SER A 145 -4.41 -9.20 10.51
N LYS A 146 -4.54 -9.08 11.84
CA LYS A 146 -5.80 -9.35 12.55
C LYS A 146 -6.92 -8.41 12.13
N ASN A 147 -6.59 -7.16 11.86
CA ASN A 147 -7.54 -6.11 11.53
C ASN A 147 -7.41 -5.62 10.08
N PHE A 148 -6.92 -6.47 9.17
CA PHE A 148 -6.60 -6.12 7.79
C PHE A 148 -7.79 -5.52 7.05
N GLU A 149 -8.94 -6.17 7.12
CA GLU A 149 -10.17 -5.70 6.47
C GLU A 149 -10.63 -4.35 7.03
N TYR A 150 -10.47 -4.14 8.34
CA TYR A 150 -10.81 -2.88 8.98
C TYR A 150 -9.92 -1.73 8.51
N TYR A 151 -8.60 -1.96 8.41
CA TYR A 151 -7.67 -0.96 7.87
C TYR A 151 -7.88 -0.72 6.37
N SER A 152 -8.21 -1.75 5.61
CA SER A 152 -8.62 -1.61 4.22
C SER A 152 -9.88 -0.73 4.09
N GLY A 153 -10.89 -0.94 4.91
CA GLY A 153 -12.09 -0.10 4.97
C GLY A 153 -11.79 1.34 5.40
N ALA A 154 -10.88 1.53 6.36
CA ALA A 154 -10.45 2.86 6.80
C ALA A 154 -9.71 3.63 5.70
N LEU A 155 -8.95 2.94 4.86
CA LEU A 155 -8.31 3.53 3.69
C LEU A 155 -9.31 3.92 2.60
N ASP A 156 -10.37 3.14 2.38
CA ASP A 156 -11.45 3.51 1.47
C ASP A 156 -12.20 4.75 1.98
N TYR A 157 -12.46 4.82 3.28
CA TYR A 157 -13.02 6.02 3.91
C TYR A 157 -12.10 7.24 3.73
N MET A 158 -10.81 7.09 4.01
CA MET A 158 -9.83 8.15 3.79
C MET A 158 -9.81 8.62 2.33
N ARG A 159 -9.84 7.69 1.37
CA ARG A 159 -9.89 8.02 -0.05
C ARG A 159 -11.12 8.89 -0.38
N LYS A 160 -12.28 8.51 0.12
CA LYS A 160 -13.53 9.26 -0.10
C LYS A 160 -13.53 10.62 0.57
N ALA A 161 -12.86 10.77 1.71
CA ALA A 161 -12.77 12.01 2.46
C ALA A 161 -11.72 12.99 1.91
N CYS A 162 -10.58 12.50 1.42
CA CYS A 162 -9.44 13.31 0.99
C CYS A 162 -9.31 13.47 -0.52
N PHE A 163 -9.92 12.58 -1.31
CA PHE A 163 -9.78 12.58 -2.77
C PHE A 163 -11.15 12.61 -3.45
N ALA A 164 -11.34 13.56 -4.37
CA ALA A 164 -12.58 13.63 -5.14
C ALA A 164 -12.71 12.41 -6.07
N ALA A 165 -13.93 11.88 -6.18
CA ALA A 165 -14.26 10.90 -7.21
C ALA A 165 -14.30 11.61 -8.58
N GLY A 166 -13.35 11.31 -9.45
CA GLY A 166 -13.36 11.79 -10.85
C GLY A 166 -14.19 10.89 -11.75
N PRO A 167 -14.84 11.44 -12.78
CA PRO A 167 -15.48 10.65 -13.83
C PRO A 167 -14.40 10.08 -14.75
N GLY A 168 -14.14 8.78 -14.73
CA GLY A 168 -13.20 8.17 -15.67
C GLY A 168 -12.93 6.70 -15.40
N GLU A 169 -12.47 6.02 -16.45
CA GLU A 169 -12.18 4.58 -16.44
C GLU A 169 -10.82 4.22 -15.81
N ASP A 170 -9.94 5.22 -15.59
CA ASP A 170 -8.62 5.02 -14.97
C ASP A 170 -8.53 5.59 -13.55
N PRO A 171 -8.87 4.78 -12.52
CA PRO A 171 -8.82 5.22 -11.13
C PRO A 171 -7.39 5.49 -10.64
N PHE A 172 -6.38 4.87 -11.24
CA PHE A 172 -4.98 5.05 -10.86
C PHE A 172 -4.42 6.38 -11.37
N GLY A 173 -4.68 6.70 -12.64
CA GLY A 173 -4.29 7.98 -13.23
C GLY A 173 -4.95 9.15 -12.52
N GLN A 174 -6.22 9.02 -12.16
CA GLN A 174 -6.94 10.04 -11.40
C GLN A 174 -6.35 10.26 -10.01
N PHE A 175 -6.05 9.20 -9.28
CA PHE A 175 -5.41 9.27 -7.97
C PHE A 175 -4.04 9.98 -8.07
N LEU A 176 -3.19 9.58 -9.01
CA LEU A 176 -1.89 10.20 -9.22
C LEU A 176 -2.02 11.67 -9.60
N HIS A 177 -2.95 12.03 -10.48
CA HIS A 177 -3.18 13.40 -10.89
C HIS A 177 -3.63 14.29 -9.71
N GLN A 178 -4.50 13.76 -8.84
CA GLN A 178 -4.93 14.48 -7.63
C GLN A 178 -3.79 14.67 -6.64
N VAL A 179 -2.95 13.66 -6.42
CA VAL A 179 -1.75 13.76 -5.58
C VAL A 179 -0.78 14.80 -6.15
N GLU A 180 -0.53 14.79 -7.45
CA GLU A 180 0.31 15.80 -8.12
C GLU A 180 -0.26 17.21 -8.01
N GLY A 181 -1.58 17.36 -8.19
CA GLY A 181 -2.30 18.62 -8.07
C GLY A 181 -2.18 19.20 -6.65
N TRP A 182 -2.40 18.38 -5.64
CA TRP A 182 -2.29 18.76 -4.25
C TRP A 182 -0.86 19.25 -3.89
N ILE A 183 0.14 18.54 -4.38
CA ILE A 183 1.55 18.89 -4.16
C ILE A 183 1.88 20.24 -4.80
N LYS A 184 1.38 20.52 -6.00
CA LYS A 184 1.61 21.79 -6.70
C LYS A 184 1.01 22.96 -5.94
N VAL A 185 -0.21 22.84 -5.43
CA VAL A 185 -0.90 23.91 -4.67
C VAL A 185 -0.13 24.25 -3.40
N ASN A 186 0.26 23.25 -2.62
CA ASN A 186 0.97 23.47 -1.35
C ASN A 186 2.46 23.87 -1.53
N LEU A 187 3.00 23.79 -2.74
CA LEU A 187 4.34 24.28 -3.06
C LEU A 187 4.35 25.73 -3.51
N SER A 188 3.20 26.29 -3.91
CA SER A 188 3.07 27.67 -4.37
C SER A 188 2.86 28.66 -3.23
N GLU A 189 2.60 28.18 -2.01
CA GLU A 189 2.33 29.02 -0.81
C GLU A 189 3.55 29.19 0.11
N ASN A 190 4.76 28.79 -0.34
CA ASN A 190 6.01 29.05 0.40
C ASN A 190 7.09 29.62 -0.50
#